data_d0422883738ad8da5f2056402cd6457a
#
_entry.id   d0422883738ad8da5f2056402cd6457a
#
_cell.length_a   1.000
_cell.length_b   1.000
_cell.length_c   1.000
_cell.angle_alpha   90.00
_cell.angle_beta   90.00
_cell.angle_gamma   90.00
#
_symmetry.space_group_name_H-M   'P 1'
#
loop_
_entity.id
_entity.type
_entity.pdbx_description
1 polymer ?
#
loop_
_entity_poly.entity_id
_entity_poly.type
_entity_poly.pdbx_seq_one_letter_code
_entity_poly.pdbx_strand_id
1 'polypeptide(L)'
;YPTMKKIATFFNVTVGYLTGETDYETFEMERTCKYLGIIEGTGNVIKYITGSSHDCIEWGKQAGTYQRIINNLLMAEQFPTFIRDLKELDAAYYDDTQRYEELKRTYGETLLNEVAELQCDKKIDYEYDPSAPKLTNIQIEAWNALKKDEGKSYDNSFKLKLARYELHEDFERLIDSLYPR
;
A
#
# COMPACT_ATOMS: atom_id res chain seq x y z
N TYR A 1 17.77 18.31 31.50
CA TYR A 1 18.16 16.94 31.10
C TYR A 1 17.92 15.86 32.17
N PRO A 2 18.23 16.07 33.49
CA PRO A 2 17.92 15.08 34.53
C PRO A 2 16.41 14.79 34.68
N THR A 3 15.57 15.81 34.53
CA THR A 3 14.11 15.68 34.58
C THR A 3 13.55 14.85 33.44
N MET A 4 14.04 15.05 32.20
CA MET A 4 13.63 14.28 31.07
C MET A 4 14.00 12.80 31.22
N LYS A 5 15.16 12.48 31.74
CA LYS A 5 15.54 11.10 32.08
C LYS A 5 14.59 10.46 33.09
N LYS A 6 14.18 11.18 34.12
CA LYS A 6 13.23 10.67 35.12
C LYS A 6 11.85 10.41 34.50
N ILE A 7 11.38 11.29 33.60
CA ILE A 7 10.13 11.12 32.88
C ILE A 7 10.22 9.91 31.95
N ALA A 8 11.30 9.81 31.17
CA ALA A 8 11.53 8.69 30.27
C ALA A 8 11.55 7.35 31.02
N THR A 9 12.24 7.29 32.16
CA THR A 9 12.28 6.10 33.01
C THR A 9 10.89 5.78 33.60
N PHE A 10 10.13 6.78 34.01
CA PHE A 10 8.77 6.57 34.55
C PHE A 10 7.83 5.95 33.47
N PHE A 11 7.90 6.43 32.25
CA PHE A 11 7.09 5.89 31.14
C PHE A 11 7.73 4.69 30.43
N ASN A 12 8.90 4.26 30.86
CA ASN A 12 9.68 3.17 30.23
C ASN A 12 9.96 3.40 28.74
N VAL A 13 10.27 4.66 28.38
CA VAL A 13 10.58 5.06 27.00
C VAL A 13 11.97 5.72 26.95
N THR A 14 12.47 5.95 25.74
CA THR A 14 13.74 6.69 25.55
C THR A 14 13.51 8.20 25.67
N VAL A 15 14.57 8.95 26.01
CA VAL A 15 14.51 10.43 26.00
C VAL A 15 14.28 10.91 24.58
N GLY A 16 14.90 10.29 23.57
CA GLY A 16 14.72 10.63 22.16
C GLY A 16 13.26 10.50 21.70
N TYR A 17 12.53 9.48 22.18
CA TYR A 17 11.10 9.34 21.92
C TYR A 17 10.30 10.52 22.52
N LEU A 18 10.59 10.90 23.77
CA LEU A 18 9.92 12.04 24.42
C LEU A 18 10.21 13.39 23.74
N THR A 19 11.36 13.52 23.09
CA THR A 19 11.75 14.76 22.40
C THR A 19 11.41 14.76 20.92
N GLY A 20 10.87 13.65 20.38
CA GLY A 20 10.57 13.51 18.96
C GLY A 20 11.81 13.31 18.08
N GLU A 21 12.97 12.96 18.65
CA GLU A 21 14.19 12.64 17.91
C GLU A 21 14.14 11.24 17.31
N THR A 22 13.30 10.36 17.84
CA THR A 22 13.05 9.01 17.32
C THR A 22 11.59 8.62 17.51
N ASP A 23 11.06 7.83 16.57
CA ASP A 23 9.71 7.26 16.64
C ASP A 23 9.66 5.99 17.50
N TYR A 24 10.81 5.51 17.99
CA TYR A 24 10.90 4.26 18.73
C TYR A 24 10.81 4.49 20.26
N GLU A 25 9.84 3.82 20.89
CA GLU A 25 9.62 3.91 22.34
C GLU A 25 10.82 3.42 23.15
N THR A 26 11.41 2.29 22.75
CA THR A 26 12.54 1.68 23.44
C THR A 26 13.75 1.52 22.52
N PHE A 27 14.94 1.53 23.12
CA PHE A 27 16.19 1.31 22.39
C PHE A 27 16.28 -0.10 21.76
N GLU A 28 15.70 -1.09 22.42
CA GLU A 28 15.65 -2.46 21.92
C GLU A 28 14.76 -2.56 20.67
N MET A 29 13.59 -1.89 20.70
CA MET A 29 12.69 -1.81 19.55
C MET A 29 13.36 -1.10 18.38
N GLU A 30 14.00 0.04 18.61
CA GLU A 30 14.75 0.78 17.60
C GLU A 30 15.80 -0.12 16.92
N ARG A 31 16.62 -0.79 17.74
CA ARG A 31 17.67 -1.68 17.25
C ARG A 31 17.11 -2.84 16.42
N THR A 32 16.05 -3.47 16.90
CA THR A 32 15.40 -4.60 16.22
C THR A 32 14.78 -4.17 14.91
N CYS A 33 14.00 -3.08 14.91
CA CYS A 33 13.34 -2.56 13.71
C CYS A 33 14.37 -2.12 12.66
N LYS A 34 15.43 -1.43 13.05
CA LYS A 34 16.53 -1.05 12.13
C LYS A 34 17.26 -2.26 11.56
N TYR A 35 17.50 -3.29 12.37
CA TYR A 35 18.13 -4.53 11.91
C TYR A 35 17.26 -5.28 10.89
N LEU A 36 15.94 -5.32 11.12
CA LEU A 36 14.98 -6.00 10.25
C LEU A 36 14.52 -5.14 9.06
N GLY A 37 14.83 -3.84 9.03
CA GLY A 37 14.35 -2.91 8.01
C GLY A 37 12.83 -2.64 8.08
N ILE A 38 12.23 -2.74 9.25
CA ILE A 38 10.79 -2.52 9.48
C ILE A 38 10.54 -1.27 10.33
N ILE A 39 9.35 -0.68 10.21
CA ILE A 39 8.92 0.43 11.07
C ILE A 39 8.45 -0.09 12.43
N GLU A 40 8.44 0.78 13.44
CA GLU A 40 8.02 0.41 14.81
C GLU A 40 6.60 -0.15 14.86
N GLY A 41 5.65 0.44 14.12
CA GLY A 41 4.28 -0.06 14.03
C GLY A 41 4.22 -1.54 13.62
N THR A 42 5.04 -1.95 12.64
CA THR A 42 5.15 -3.37 12.24
C THR A 42 5.73 -4.23 13.36
N GLY A 43 6.77 -3.73 14.04
CA GLY A 43 7.36 -4.41 15.19
C GLY A 43 6.34 -4.62 16.32
N ASN A 44 5.53 -3.61 16.62
CA ASN A 44 4.47 -3.68 17.62
C ASN A 44 3.37 -4.68 17.24
N VAL A 45 2.96 -4.73 15.97
CA VAL A 45 1.99 -5.73 15.47
C VAL A 45 2.54 -7.15 15.64
N ILE A 46 3.80 -7.40 15.25
CA ILE A 46 4.44 -8.71 15.42
C ILE A 46 4.48 -9.07 16.91
N LYS A 47 4.92 -8.16 17.77
CA LYS A 47 4.97 -8.34 19.21
C LYS A 47 3.58 -8.64 19.81
N TYR A 48 2.55 -7.97 19.32
CA TYR A 48 1.17 -8.20 19.71
C TYR A 48 0.69 -9.60 19.30
N ILE A 49 0.83 -9.97 18.04
CA ILE A 49 0.39 -11.27 17.50
C ILE A 49 1.15 -12.43 18.15
N THR A 50 2.46 -12.29 18.42
CA THR A 50 3.27 -13.33 19.05
C THR A 50 3.06 -13.44 20.56
N GLY A 51 2.24 -12.56 21.15
CA GLY A 51 1.96 -12.54 22.59
C GLY A 51 3.14 -12.07 23.45
N SER A 52 4.14 -11.44 22.85
CA SER A 52 5.27 -10.84 23.57
C SER A 52 4.90 -9.48 24.20
N SER A 53 3.68 -9.00 24.02
CA SER A 53 3.17 -7.78 24.64
C SER A 53 2.39 -8.11 25.92
N HIS A 54 2.66 -7.37 27.00
CA HIS A 54 1.95 -7.54 28.29
C HIS A 54 0.45 -7.24 28.21
N ASP A 55 0.01 -6.52 27.18
CA ASP A 55 -1.38 -6.05 27.06
C ASP A 55 -2.32 -7.08 26.38
N CYS A 56 -1.80 -8.25 25.98
CA CYS A 56 -2.54 -9.27 25.24
C CYS A 56 -2.90 -10.48 26.10
N ILE A 57 -3.86 -10.33 27.00
CA ILE A 57 -4.33 -11.43 27.87
C ILE A 57 -4.99 -12.55 27.07
N GLU A 58 -5.71 -12.24 25.99
CA GLU A 58 -6.39 -13.26 25.19
C GLU A 58 -5.43 -14.00 24.25
N TRP A 59 -4.51 -13.29 23.63
CA TRP A 59 -3.50 -13.86 22.70
C TRP A 59 -2.35 -14.54 23.44
N GLY A 60 -2.03 -14.09 24.64
CA GLY A 60 -0.95 -14.63 25.46
C GLY A 60 -1.06 -16.13 25.75
N LYS A 61 -2.29 -16.66 25.86
CA LYS A 61 -2.53 -18.12 26.03
C LYS A 61 -2.20 -18.94 24.80
N GLN A 62 -2.14 -18.31 23.61
CA GLN A 62 -1.84 -18.93 22.32
C GLN A 62 -0.55 -18.41 21.68
N ALA A 63 0.23 -17.61 22.40
CA ALA A 63 1.45 -16.95 21.91
C ALA A 63 2.37 -17.90 21.14
N GLY A 64 2.67 -19.08 21.70
CA GLY A 64 3.52 -20.08 21.06
C GLY A 64 2.97 -20.62 19.73
N THR A 65 1.64 -20.65 19.58
CA THR A 65 1.00 -21.10 18.33
C THR A 65 1.14 -20.05 17.24
N TYR A 66 0.84 -18.78 17.54
CA TYR A 66 0.98 -17.68 16.56
C TYR A 66 2.43 -17.44 16.18
N GLN A 67 3.34 -17.47 17.15
CA GLN A 67 4.79 -17.38 16.87
C GLN A 67 5.24 -18.49 15.92
N ARG A 68 4.78 -19.72 16.14
CA ARG A 68 5.08 -20.85 15.25
C ARG A 68 4.52 -20.62 13.85
N ILE A 69 3.28 -20.16 13.73
CA ILE A 69 2.63 -19.89 12.42
C ILE A 69 3.43 -18.82 11.66
N ILE A 70 3.74 -17.71 12.31
CA ILE A 70 4.52 -16.62 11.68
C ILE A 70 5.90 -17.12 11.26
N ASN A 71 6.61 -17.85 12.12
CA ASN A 71 7.92 -18.40 11.77
C ASN A 71 7.82 -19.36 10.58
N ASN A 72 6.84 -20.27 10.58
CA ASN A 72 6.63 -21.19 9.48
C ASN A 72 6.34 -20.46 8.18
N LEU A 73 5.47 -19.42 8.22
CA LEU A 73 5.14 -18.58 7.06
C LEU A 73 6.38 -17.91 6.50
N LEU A 74 7.18 -17.24 7.34
CA LEU A 74 8.39 -16.52 6.92
C LEU A 74 9.50 -17.44 6.42
N MET A 75 9.54 -18.70 6.92
CA MET A 75 10.53 -19.71 6.55
C MET A 75 10.07 -20.59 5.37
N ALA A 76 8.83 -20.47 4.92
CA ALA A 76 8.32 -21.23 3.79
C ALA A 76 9.09 -20.88 2.50
N GLU A 77 9.47 -21.90 1.74
CA GLU A 77 10.23 -21.75 0.48
C GLU A 77 9.49 -20.86 -0.54
N GLN A 78 8.16 -20.90 -0.52
CA GLN A 78 7.28 -20.13 -1.42
C GLN A 78 7.07 -18.67 -0.97
N PHE A 79 7.36 -18.32 0.28
CA PHE A 79 7.12 -16.98 0.82
C PHE A 79 7.85 -15.86 0.04
N PRO A 80 9.12 -15.99 -0.37
CA PRO A 80 9.79 -14.97 -1.19
C PRO A 80 9.11 -14.75 -2.55
N THR A 81 8.57 -15.80 -3.17
CA THR A 81 7.83 -15.71 -4.44
C THR A 81 6.53 -14.94 -4.24
N PHE A 82 5.75 -15.29 -3.23
CA PHE A 82 4.54 -14.57 -2.84
C PHE A 82 4.80 -13.06 -2.60
N ILE A 83 5.88 -12.70 -1.88
CA ILE A 83 6.25 -11.30 -1.65
C ILE A 83 6.65 -10.58 -2.94
N ARG A 84 7.33 -11.27 -3.86
CA ARG A 84 7.67 -10.71 -5.19
C ARG A 84 6.41 -10.37 -5.98
N ASP A 85 5.44 -11.27 -6.01
CA ASP A 85 4.21 -11.08 -6.79
C ASP A 85 3.29 -10.02 -6.13
N LEU A 86 3.31 -9.94 -4.79
CA LEU A 86 2.69 -8.83 -4.08
C LEU A 86 3.32 -7.47 -4.44
N LYS A 87 4.63 -7.41 -4.61
CA LYS A 87 5.35 -6.21 -5.07
C LYS A 87 4.94 -5.82 -6.49
N GLU A 88 4.78 -6.78 -7.40
CA GLU A 88 4.32 -6.50 -8.78
C GLU A 88 2.89 -5.94 -8.78
N LEU A 89 2.02 -6.48 -7.95
CA LEU A 89 0.67 -5.95 -7.78
C LEU A 89 0.67 -4.52 -7.21
N ASP A 90 1.49 -4.26 -6.19
CA ASP A 90 1.65 -2.94 -5.58
C ASP A 90 2.18 -1.91 -6.58
N ALA A 91 3.20 -2.27 -7.37
CA ALA A 91 3.76 -1.42 -8.41
C ALA A 91 2.72 -1.08 -9.49
N ALA A 92 1.93 -2.04 -9.93
CA ALA A 92 0.87 -1.81 -10.91
C ALA A 92 -0.24 -0.90 -10.35
N TYR A 93 -0.63 -1.07 -9.10
CA TYR A 93 -1.61 -0.23 -8.41
C TYR A 93 -1.10 1.20 -8.22
N TYR A 94 0.16 1.36 -7.81
CA TYR A 94 0.80 2.66 -7.61
C TYR A 94 0.93 3.45 -8.91
N ASP A 95 1.32 2.80 -10.01
CA ASP A 95 1.45 3.43 -11.33
C ASP A 95 0.12 4.04 -11.81
N ASP A 96 -0.99 3.32 -11.63
CA ASP A 96 -2.33 3.80 -12.00
C ASP A 96 -2.75 5.04 -11.19
N THR A 97 -2.52 5.01 -9.88
CA THR A 97 -2.83 6.13 -8.98
C THR A 97 -2.00 7.37 -9.31
N GLN A 98 -0.70 7.22 -9.56
CA GLN A 98 0.20 8.34 -9.83
C GLN A 98 -0.13 9.04 -11.16
N ARG A 99 -0.50 8.30 -12.20
CA ARG A 99 -0.89 8.88 -13.49
C ARG A 99 -2.12 9.77 -13.37
N TYR A 100 -3.15 9.32 -12.64
CA TYR A 100 -4.35 10.13 -12.42
C TYR A 100 -4.06 11.38 -11.60
N GLU A 101 -3.25 11.29 -10.56
CA GLU A 101 -2.83 12.45 -9.77
C GLU A 101 -2.00 13.46 -10.58
N GLU A 102 -1.20 12.99 -11.53
CA GLU A 102 -0.45 13.86 -12.45
C GLU A 102 -1.38 14.61 -13.41
N LEU A 103 -2.41 13.95 -13.95
CA LEU A 103 -3.45 14.59 -14.75
C LEU A 103 -4.20 15.64 -13.94
N LYS A 104 -4.57 15.36 -12.69
CA LYS A 104 -5.19 16.31 -11.77
C LYS A 104 -4.33 17.55 -11.53
N ARG A 105 -3.01 17.37 -11.34
CA ARG A 105 -2.10 18.50 -11.15
C ARG A 105 -1.97 19.35 -12.40
N THR A 106 -2.02 18.74 -13.58
CA THR A 106 -1.81 19.41 -14.86
C THR A 106 -3.06 20.19 -15.30
N TYR A 107 -4.22 19.58 -15.20
CA TYR A 107 -5.48 20.13 -15.77
C TYR A 107 -6.50 20.59 -14.72
N GLY A 108 -6.34 20.18 -13.48
CA GLY A 108 -7.32 20.41 -12.41
C GLY A 108 -8.48 19.41 -12.46
N GLU A 109 -9.01 19.06 -11.29
CA GLU A 109 -10.06 18.06 -11.14
C GLU A 109 -11.36 18.45 -11.83
N THR A 110 -11.74 19.73 -11.73
CA THR A 110 -12.98 20.26 -12.34
C THR A 110 -12.96 20.09 -13.85
N LEU A 111 -11.86 20.48 -14.52
CA LEU A 111 -11.73 20.36 -15.97
C LEU A 111 -11.74 18.90 -16.43
N LEU A 112 -11.05 18.02 -15.70
CA LEU A 112 -11.04 16.59 -16.02
C LEU A 112 -12.44 15.98 -15.90
N ASN A 113 -13.21 16.34 -14.88
CA ASN A 113 -14.59 15.88 -14.71
C ASN A 113 -15.51 16.40 -15.82
N GLU A 114 -15.42 17.68 -16.17
CA GLU A 114 -16.18 18.25 -17.31
C GLU A 114 -15.90 17.51 -18.61
N VAL A 115 -14.63 17.25 -18.89
CA VAL A 115 -14.20 16.53 -20.10
C VAL A 115 -14.64 15.06 -20.07
N ALA A 116 -14.58 14.39 -18.92
CA ALA A 116 -15.04 13.02 -18.75
C ALA A 116 -16.56 12.89 -18.92
N GLU A 117 -17.35 13.85 -18.42
CA GLU A 117 -18.81 13.90 -18.63
C GLU A 117 -19.16 14.03 -20.13
N LEU A 118 -18.43 14.89 -20.84
CA LEU A 118 -18.59 15.04 -22.30
C LEU A 118 -18.27 13.74 -23.07
N GLN A 119 -17.37 12.90 -22.54
CA GLN A 119 -17.01 11.62 -23.10
C GLN A 119 -18.09 10.53 -22.85
N CYS A 120 -18.75 10.58 -21.68
CA CYS A 120 -19.82 9.64 -21.34
C CYS A 120 -21.12 9.92 -22.14
N ASP A 121 -21.39 11.18 -22.48
CA ASP A 121 -22.46 11.54 -23.39
C ASP A 121 -22.08 11.19 -24.82
N LYS A 122 -22.30 9.93 -25.23
CA LYS A 122 -22.04 9.36 -26.58
C LYS A 122 -22.66 10.16 -27.75
N LYS A 123 -23.07 11.39 -27.53
CA LYS A 123 -23.73 12.26 -28.50
C LYS A 123 -22.80 13.18 -29.29
N ILE A 124 -21.49 13.17 -28.98
CA ILE A 124 -20.61 14.15 -29.60
C ILE A 124 -19.51 13.43 -30.38
N ASP A 125 -19.85 13.07 -31.61
CA ASP A 125 -18.87 12.82 -32.66
C ASP A 125 -18.40 14.19 -33.19
N TYR A 126 -17.43 14.82 -32.50
CA TYR A 126 -16.96 16.19 -32.77
C TYR A 126 -16.44 16.39 -34.21
N GLU A 127 -16.12 15.31 -34.94
CA GLU A 127 -15.70 15.39 -36.34
C GLU A 127 -16.86 15.62 -37.31
N TYR A 128 -18.13 15.38 -36.89
CA TYR A 128 -19.27 15.39 -37.83
C TYR A 128 -20.49 16.22 -37.40
N ASP A 129 -20.56 16.75 -36.18
CA ASP A 129 -21.70 17.55 -35.74
C ASP A 129 -21.34 19.05 -35.66
N PRO A 130 -21.75 19.86 -36.65
CA PRO A 130 -21.50 21.32 -36.65
C PRO A 130 -22.20 22.08 -35.53
N SER A 131 -23.14 21.43 -34.82
CA SER A 131 -23.89 22.03 -33.67
C SER A 131 -23.23 21.70 -32.33
N ALA A 132 -22.22 20.86 -32.31
CA ALA A 132 -21.48 20.49 -31.09
C ALA A 132 -20.79 21.72 -30.47
N PRO A 133 -20.80 21.87 -29.13
CA PRO A 133 -20.10 22.96 -28.47
C PRO A 133 -18.59 22.90 -28.80
N LYS A 134 -18.06 24.04 -29.26
CA LYS A 134 -16.60 24.12 -29.57
C LYS A 134 -15.82 24.03 -28.27
N LEU A 135 -15.03 22.99 -28.12
CA LEU A 135 -14.09 22.85 -27.03
C LEU A 135 -12.99 23.90 -27.11
N THR A 136 -12.56 24.40 -25.98
CA THR A 136 -11.34 25.22 -25.88
C THR A 136 -10.10 24.37 -26.11
N ASN A 137 -8.98 24.99 -26.47
CA ASN A 137 -7.74 24.26 -26.70
C ASN A 137 -7.31 23.44 -25.48
N ILE A 138 -7.50 23.99 -24.27
CA ILE A 138 -7.16 23.28 -23.03
C ILE A 138 -8.07 22.08 -22.76
N GLN A 139 -9.34 22.16 -23.13
CA GLN A 139 -10.28 21.02 -23.05
C GLN A 139 -9.90 19.92 -24.05
N ILE A 140 -9.45 20.28 -25.25
CA ILE A 140 -8.95 19.33 -26.26
C ILE A 140 -7.68 18.63 -25.76
N GLU A 141 -6.75 19.37 -25.15
CA GLU A 141 -5.53 18.80 -24.58
C GLU A 141 -5.85 17.84 -23.43
N ALA A 142 -6.71 18.24 -22.51
CA ALA A 142 -7.17 17.42 -21.39
C ALA A 142 -7.90 16.15 -21.88
N TRP A 143 -8.76 16.29 -22.89
CA TRP A 143 -9.43 15.15 -23.57
C TRP A 143 -8.44 14.14 -24.15
N ASN A 144 -7.46 14.63 -24.91
CA ASN A 144 -6.45 13.77 -25.51
C ASN A 144 -5.58 13.07 -24.43
N ALA A 145 -5.29 13.79 -23.34
CA ALA A 145 -4.57 13.23 -22.22
C ALA A 145 -5.36 12.11 -21.52
N LEU A 146 -6.66 12.32 -21.26
CA LEU A 146 -7.56 11.30 -20.70
C LEU A 146 -7.69 10.08 -21.62
N LYS A 147 -7.91 10.28 -22.91
CA LYS A 147 -7.98 9.15 -23.89
C LYS A 147 -6.69 8.33 -23.90
N LYS A 148 -5.54 9.00 -23.83
CA LYS A 148 -4.25 8.31 -23.76
C LYS A 148 -4.08 7.55 -22.46
N ASP A 149 -4.59 8.08 -21.37
CA ASP A 149 -4.55 7.43 -20.06
C ASP A 149 -5.54 6.26 -19.97
N GLU A 150 -6.74 6.38 -20.56
CA GLU A 150 -7.70 5.27 -20.65
C GLU A 150 -7.11 4.03 -21.34
N GLY A 151 -6.37 4.20 -22.43
CA GLY A 151 -5.67 3.10 -23.09
C GLY A 151 -4.66 2.43 -22.16
N LYS A 152 -3.90 3.22 -21.41
CA LYS A 152 -2.95 2.71 -20.42
C LYS A 152 -3.65 2.09 -19.21
N SER A 153 -4.75 2.69 -18.75
CA SER A 153 -5.55 2.17 -17.65
C SER A 153 -6.21 0.83 -17.99
N TYR A 154 -6.63 0.63 -19.23
CA TYR A 154 -7.14 -0.66 -19.70
C TYR A 154 -6.06 -1.75 -19.66
N ASP A 155 -4.87 -1.46 -20.21
CA ASP A 155 -3.72 -2.36 -20.15
C ASP A 155 -3.31 -2.66 -18.71
N ASN A 156 -3.34 -1.64 -17.85
CA ASN A 156 -3.01 -1.78 -16.44
C ASN A 156 -4.09 -2.55 -15.66
N SER A 157 -5.36 -2.36 -16.00
CA SER A 157 -6.46 -3.15 -15.41
C SER A 157 -6.33 -4.64 -15.75
N PHE A 158 -5.87 -4.98 -16.97
CA PHE A 158 -5.57 -6.36 -17.33
C PHE A 158 -4.37 -6.90 -16.53
N LYS A 159 -3.28 -6.13 -16.44
CA LYS A 159 -2.11 -6.48 -15.63
C LYS A 159 -2.46 -6.67 -14.16
N LEU A 160 -3.30 -5.79 -13.59
CA LEU A 160 -3.78 -5.92 -12.21
C LEU A 160 -4.59 -7.19 -11.99
N LYS A 161 -5.45 -7.57 -12.94
CA LYS A 161 -6.21 -8.82 -12.87
C LYS A 161 -5.30 -10.03 -12.95
N LEU A 162 -4.32 -10.01 -13.85
CA LEU A 162 -3.33 -11.07 -13.98
C LEU A 162 -2.47 -11.19 -12.71
N ALA A 163 -1.93 -10.08 -12.21
CA ALA A 163 -1.14 -10.07 -10.99
C ALA A 163 -1.93 -10.57 -9.76
N ARG A 164 -3.23 -10.24 -9.66
CA ARG A 164 -4.10 -10.78 -8.61
C ARG A 164 -4.30 -12.27 -8.73
N TYR A 165 -4.43 -12.78 -9.96
CA TYR A 165 -4.58 -14.21 -10.20
C TYR A 165 -3.30 -14.95 -9.82
N GLU A 166 -2.13 -14.49 -10.27
CA GLU A 166 -0.82 -15.05 -9.95
C GLU A 166 -0.56 -15.04 -8.44
N LEU A 167 -0.86 -13.93 -7.77
CA LEU A 167 -0.76 -13.81 -6.31
C LEU A 167 -1.67 -14.82 -5.58
N HIS A 168 -2.88 -15.07 -6.10
CA HIS A 168 -3.80 -16.05 -5.53
C HIS A 168 -3.24 -17.48 -5.66
N GLU A 169 -2.72 -17.83 -6.83
CA GLU A 169 -2.08 -19.13 -7.07
C GLU A 169 -0.87 -19.35 -6.14
N ASP A 170 -0.03 -18.33 -5.97
CA ASP A 170 1.13 -18.42 -5.11
C ASP A 170 0.76 -18.46 -3.62
N PHE A 171 -0.33 -17.79 -3.23
CA PHE A 171 -0.87 -17.92 -1.88
C PHE A 171 -1.38 -19.35 -1.62
N GLU A 172 -2.10 -19.95 -2.54
CA GLU A 172 -2.55 -21.35 -2.43
C GLU A 172 -1.35 -22.32 -2.31
N ARG A 173 -0.32 -22.14 -3.13
CA ARG A 173 0.92 -22.93 -3.05
C ARG A 173 1.62 -22.75 -1.70
N LEU A 174 1.65 -21.52 -1.19
CA LEU A 174 2.22 -21.23 0.13
C LEU A 174 1.45 -21.97 1.23
N ILE A 175 0.12 -21.93 1.21
CA ILE A 175 -0.73 -22.63 2.17
C ILE A 175 -0.54 -24.15 2.06
N ASP A 176 -0.52 -24.72 0.86
CA ASP A 176 -0.29 -26.16 0.65
C ASP A 176 1.09 -26.60 1.13
N SER A 177 2.11 -25.75 1.06
CA SER A 177 3.45 -26.04 1.60
C SER A 177 3.48 -26.03 3.12
N LEU A 178 2.66 -25.19 3.76
CA LEU A 178 2.57 -25.10 5.22
C LEU A 178 1.70 -26.21 5.83
N TYR A 179 0.69 -26.63 5.09
CA TYR A 179 -0.33 -27.59 5.50
C TYR A 179 -0.57 -28.65 4.41
N PRO A 180 0.41 -29.51 4.12
CA PRO A 180 0.26 -30.54 3.11
C PRO A 180 -0.90 -31.46 3.46
N ARG A 181 -1.76 -31.74 2.47
CA ARG A 181 -2.93 -32.61 2.60
C ARG A 181 -2.52 -34.08 2.62
#